data_ba04e6333206016e446dcd82338845a0
#
_entry.id   ba04e6333206016e446dcd82338845a0
#
_cell.length_a   1.000
_cell.length_b   1.000
_cell.length_c   1.000
_cell.angle_alpha   90.00
_cell.angle_beta   90.00
_cell.angle_gamma   90.00
#
_symmetry.space_group_name_H-M   'P 1'
#
loop_
_entity.id
_entity.type
_entity.pdbx_description
1 polymer ?
#
loop_
_entity_poly.entity_id
_entity_poly.type
_entity_poly.pdbx_seq_one_letter_code
_entity_poly.pdbx_strand_id
1 'polypeptide(L)'
;MGKIFKVGLVGCGHIAETYFRAHKYFNNFKIIKCADINKFAAQRCAKTYKISSVSVNELLKDKEIQVVLNLTIPNAHYLIAKKSLLNGKHVYSEKPLAVSFKDGKELIKIAKRKKLFIGNAPDTFLGGGNQKARELLDKKVIGKVKFGTGIFAYPGIQSYHPNPEPWFAKKGGGPVIDMGPYYLTALVNLLGPAKAVSYTHLTLPTNREV
;
A
#
# COMPACT_ATOMS: atom_id res chain seq x y z
N MET A 1 6.79 -5.51 -28.69
CA MET A 1 5.85 -5.48 -27.55
C MET A 1 6.65 -5.70 -26.26
N GLY A 2 6.48 -4.84 -25.25
CA GLY A 2 7.15 -4.99 -23.96
C GLY A 2 6.68 -6.24 -23.24
N LYS A 3 7.49 -6.75 -22.29
CA LYS A 3 7.15 -7.91 -21.45
C LYS A 3 5.96 -7.61 -20.56
N ILE A 4 4.91 -8.43 -20.62
CA ILE A 4 3.74 -8.33 -19.74
C ILE A 4 4.02 -9.12 -18.46
N PHE A 5 4.00 -8.46 -17.30
CA PHE A 5 4.15 -9.11 -16.01
C PHE A 5 2.87 -9.81 -15.57
N LYS A 6 2.96 -11.06 -15.17
CA LYS A 6 1.84 -11.81 -14.59
C LYS A 6 1.78 -11.56 -13.08
N VAL A 7 0.64 -11.07 -12.64
CA VAL A 7 0.41 -10.60 -11.25
C VAL A 7 -0.54 -11.54 -10.54
N GLY A 8 -0.19 -11.92 -9.32
CA GLY A 8 -1.07 -12.57 -8.36
C GLY A 8 -1.53 -11.56 -7.30
N LEU A 9 -2.81 -11.47 -7.07
CA LEU A 9 -3.41 -10.56 -6.08
C LEU A 9 -3.73 -11.33 -4.80
N VAL A 10 -3.27 -10.84 -3.66
CA VAL A 10 -3.58 -11.39 -2.33
C VAL A 10 -4.33 -10.35 -1.52
N GLY A 11 -5.55 -10.69 -1.09
CA GLY A 11 -6.48 -9.78 -0.42
C GLY A 11 -7.57 -9.27 -1.37
N CYS A 12 -8.73 -9.93 -1.37
CA CYS A 12 -9.87 -9.65 -2.23
C CYS A 12 -10.92 -8.74 -1.54
N GLY A 13 -10.43 -7.81 -0.70
CA GLY A 13 -11.25 -6.83 0.01
C GLY A 13 -11.68 -5.65 -0.86
N HIS A 14 -12.17 -4.61 -0.19
CA HIS A 14 -12.72 -3.41 -0.85
C HIS A 14 -11.75 -2.75 -1.84
N ILE A 15 -10.48 -2.60 -1.46
CA ILE A 15 -9.50 -1.92 -2.30
C ILE A 15 -9.15 -2.69 -3.60
N ALA A 16 -9.37 -4.00 -3.65
CA ALA A 16 -9.06 -4.81 -4.83
C ALA A 16 -9.78 -4.31 -6.09
N GLU A 17 -11.01 -3.81 -5.96
CA GLU A 17 -11.78 -3.25 -7.07
C GLU A 17 -11.03 -2.07 -7.73
N THR A 18 -10.44 -1.18 -6.94
CA THR A 18 -9.68 -0.04 -7.44
C THR A 18 -8.50 -0.49 -8.31
N TYR A 19 -7.78 -1.52 -7.86
CA TYR A 19 -6.67 -2.08 -8.63
C TYR A 19 -7.12 -2.78 -9.92
N PHE A 20 -8.25 -3.47 -9.91
CA PHE A 20 -8.81 -4.05 -11.13
C PHE A 20 -9.33 -2.99 -12.11
N ARG A 21 -9.86 -1.88 -11.62
CA ARG A 21 -10.23 -0.75 -12.47
C ARG A 21 -8.99 -0.10 -13.09
N ALA A 22 -7.95 0.15 -12.27
CA ALA A 22 -6.70 0.76 -12.72
C ALA A 22 -5.97 -0.12 -13.75
N HIS A 23 -6.03 -1.44 -13.61
CA HIS A 23 -5.40 -2.38 -14.54
C HIS A 23 -5.75 -2.14 -16.01
N LYS A 24 -6.93 -1.62 -16.30
CA LYS A 24 -7.39 -1.33 -17.68
C LYS A 24 -6.57 -0.22 -18.38
N TYR A 25 -5.87 0.61 -17.60
CA TYR A 25 -5.06 1.72 -18.11
C TYR A 25 -3.59 1.34 -18.32
N PHE A 26 -3.20 0.10 -17.97
CA PHE A 26 -1.82 -0.35 -18.07
C PHE A 26 -1.69 -1.59 -18.95
N ASN A 27 -0.74 -1.55 -19.90
CA ASN A 27 -0.51 -2.63 -20.86
C ASN A 27 0.68 -3.53 -20.49
N ASN A 28 1.37 -3.23 -19.38
CA ASN A 28 2.61 -3.88 -19.01
C ASN A 28 2.44 -4.96 -17.92
N PHE A 29 1.25 -5.14 -17.38
CA PHE A 29 0.96 -6.23 -16.44
C PHE A 29 -0.47 -6.76 -16.59
N LYS A 30 -0.70 -7.99 -16.10
CA LYS A 30 -2.01 -8.64 -16.08
C LYS A 30 -2.20 -9.36 -14.75
N ILE A 31 -3.31 -9.08 -14.05
CA ILE A 31 -3.71 -9.86 -12.88
C ILE A 31 -4.35 -11.15 -13.39
N ILE A 32 -3.77 -12.30 -13.06
CA ILE A 32 -4.20 -13.60 -13.58
C ILE A 32 -4.77 -14.53 -12.52
N LYS A 33 -4.40 -14.32 -11.25
CA LYS A 33 -4.89 -15.11 -10.11
C LYS A 33 -5.12 -14.23 -8.91
N CYS A 34 -6.09 -14.62 -8.08
CA CYS A 34 -6.32 -14.00 -6.78
C CYS A 34 -6.38 -15.04 -5.66
N ALA A 35 -6.09 -14.60 -4.45
CA ALA A 35 -6.17 -15.39 -3.23
C ALA A 35 -6.65 -14.52 -2.05
N ASP A 36 -7.37 -15.12 -1.14
CA ASP A 36 -7.78 -14.53 0.13
C ASP A 36 -7.87 -15.63 1.19
N ILE A 37 -7.71 -15.27 2.47
CA ILE A 37 -7.97 -16.18 3.58
C ILE A 37 -9.46 -16.57 3.62
N ASN A 38 -10.33 -15.65 3.23
CA ASN A 38 -11.74 -15.89 3.01
C ASN A 38 -11.95 -16.44 1.58
N LYS A 39 -12.17 -17.74 1.47
CA LYS A 39 -12.38 -18.42 0.19
C LYS A 39 -13.55 -17.84 -0.62
N PHE A 40 -14.64 -17.43 0.03
CA PHE A 40 -15.77 -16.82 -0.65
C PHE A 40 -15.43 -15.47 -1.27
N ALA A 41 -14.63 -14.65 -0.58
CA ALA A 41 -14.13 -13.39 -1.14
C ALA A 41 -13.25 -13.64 -2.38
N ALA A 42 -12.35 -14.62 -2.33
CA ALA A 42 -11.51 -15.00 -3.46
C ALA A 42 -12.33 -15.51 -4.65
N GLN A 43 -13.32 -16.39 -4.41
CA GLN A 43 -14.19 -16.93 -5.46
C GLN A 43 -15.05 -15.82 -6.12
N ARG A 44 -15.62 -14.93 -5.31
CA ARG A 44 -16.38 -13.77 -5.81
C ARG A 44 -15.51 -12.87 -6.68
N CYS A 45 -14.32 -12.54 -6.21
CA CYS A 45 -13.34 -11.75 -6.96
C CYS A 45 -12.98 -12.44 -8.30
N ALA A 46 -12.65 -13.72 -8.26
CA ALA A 46 -12.31 -14.50 -9.45
C ALA A 46 -13.45 -14.52 -10.49
N LYS A 47 -14.68 -14.73 -10.04
CA LYS A 47 -15.87 -14.70 -10.92
C LYS A 47 -16.08 -13.32 -11.55
N THR A 48 -15.99 -12.25 -10.75
CA THR A 48 -16.19 -10.87 -11.22
C THR A 48 -15.19 -10.45 -12.27
N TYR A 49 -13.92 -10.81 -12.08
CA TYR A 49 -12.82 -10.37 -12.95
C TYR A 49 -12.34 -11.44 -13.95
N LYS A 50 -13.02 -12.59 -14.00
CA LYS A 50 -12.74 -13.72 -14.91
C LYS A 50 -11.28 -14.19 -14.83
N ILE A 51 -10.81 -14.37 -13.60
CA ILE A 51 -9.47 -14.91 -13.27
C ILE A 51 -9.61 -16.14 -12.37
N SER A 52 -8.48 -16.81 -12.05
CA SER A 52 -8.51 -17.99 -11.16
C SER A 52 -8.39 -17.58 -9.69
N SER A 53 -9.16 -18.22 -8.81
CA SER A 53 -8.93 -18.19 -7.36
C SER A 53 -8.14 -19.41 -6.92
N VAL A 54 -7.13 -19.20 -6.09
CA VAL A 54 -6.29 -20.25 -5.53
C VAL A 54 -6.02 -19.93 -4.04
N SER A 55 -5.43 -20.86 -3.31
CA SER A 55 -4.97 -20.54 -1.96
C SER A 55 -3.78 -19.58 -1.98
N VAL A 56 -3.57 -18.84 -0.88
CA VAL A 56 -2.42 -17.94 -0.75
C VAL A 56 -1.10 -18.69 -0.97
N ASN A 57 -0.97 -19.92 -0.43
CA ASN A 57 0.25 -20.71 -0.58
C ASN A 57 0.49 -21.15 -2.02
N GLU A 58 -0.54 -21.57 -2.74
CA GLU A 58 -0.44 -21.91 -4.16
C GLU A 58 -0.03 -20.69 -4.98
N LEU A 59 -0.68 -19.54 -4.79
CA LEU A 59 -0.33 -18.30 -5.49
C LEU A 59 1.14 -17.93 -5.28
N LEU A 60 1.63 -17.97 -4.05
CA LEU A 60 2.99 -17.59 -3.73
C LEU A 60 4.04 -18.56 -4.32
N LYS A 61 3.71 -19.84 -4.49
CA LYS A 61 4.59 -20.86 -5.10
C LYS A 61 4.48 -20.93 -6.62
N ASP A 62 3.46 -20.34 -7.20
CA ASP A 62 3.20 -20.41 -8.64
C ASP A 62 4.31 -19.73 -9.44
N LYS A 63 4.99 -20.52 -10.30
CA LYS A 63 6.10 -20.03 -11.14
C LYS A 63 5.65 -19.06 -12.23
N GLU A 64 4.37 -19.05 -12.57
CA GLU A 64 3.80 -18.14 -13.55
C GLU A 64 3.68 -16.70 -12.99
N ILE A 65 3.47 -16.55 -11.69
CA ILE A 65 3.37 -15.27 -11.02
C ILE A 65 4.75 -14.64 -10.84
N GLN A 66 4.93 -13.45 -11.34
CA GLN A 66 6.17 -12.68 -11.22
C GLN A 66 6.09 -11.59 -10.16
N VAL A 67 4.90 -11.01 -9.98
CA VAL A 67 4.63 -9.94 -9.02
C VAL A 67 3.46 -10.32 -8.13
N VAL A 68 3.58 -10.09 -6.85
CA VAL A 68 2.48 -10.21 -5.89
C VAL A 68 1.99 -8.82 -5.53
N LEU A 69 0.71 -8.58 -5.79
CA LEU A 69 -0.02 -7.40 -5.35
C LEU A 69 -0.66 -7.73 -4.00
N ASN A 70 -0.11 -7.16 -2.93
CA ASN A 70 -0.51 -7.46 -1.56
C ASN A 70 -1.50 -6.39 -1.07
N LEU A 71 -2.77 -6.72 -1.07
CA LEU A 71 -3.90 -5.87 -0.67
C LEU A 71 -4.56 -6.38 0.61
N THR A 72 -3.81 -7.07 1.44
CA THR A 72 -4.30 -7.59 2.72
C THR A 72 -4.45 -6.47 3.75
N ILE A 73 -4.82 -6.81 4.97
CA ILE A 73 -4.85 -5.85 6.08
C ILE A 73 -3.42 -5.53 6.57
N PRO A 74 -3.18 -4.37 7.20
CA PRO A 74 -1.85 -3.93 7.63
C PRO A 74 -1.03 -4.97 8.39
N ASN A 75 -1.67 -5.69 9.31
CA ASN A 75 -1.01 -6.73 10.12
C ASN A 75 -0.53 -7.95 9.31
N ALA A 76 -1.06 -8.17 8.11
CA ALA A 76 -0.66 -9.26 7.24
C ALA A 76 0.37 -8.84 6.18
N HIS A 77 0.56 -7.54 5.93
CA HIS A 77 1.43 -7.01 4.87
C HIS A 77 2.83 -7.59 4.94
N TYR A 78 3.46 -7.52 6.11
CA TYR A 78 4.82 -8.03 6.30
C TYR A 78 4.94 -9.51 5.96
N LEU A 79 4.04 -10.36 6.50
CA LEU A 79 4.13 -11.80 6.32
C LEU A 79 3.95 -12.20 4.84
N ILE A 80 2.98 -11.61 4.17
CA ILE A 80 2.70 -11.88 2.74
C ILE A 80 3.87 -11.37 1.88
N ALA A 81 4.33 -10.15 2.09
CA ALA A 81 5.46 -9.59 1.36
C ALA A 81 6.73 -10.41 1.55
N LYS A 82 7.05 -10.81 2.79
CA LYS A 82 8.21 -11.65 3.11
C LYS A 82 8.15 -13.00 2.39
N LYS A 83 7.02 -13.70 2.49
CA LYS A 83 6.83 -14.98 1.80
C LYS A 83 6.93 -14.82 0.28
N SER A 84 6.37 -13.75 -0.30
CA SER A 84 6.47 -13.45 -1.73
C SER A 84 7.92 -13.28 -2.18
N LEU A 85 8.67 -12.43 -1.48
CA LEU A 85 10.09 -12.20 -1.77
C LEU A 85 10.93 -13.49 -1.62
N LEU A 86 10.66 -14.29 -0.58
CA LEU A 86 11.36 -15.56 -0.38
C LEU A 86 11.09 -16.55 -1.52
N ASN A 87 9.91 -16.53 -2.12
CA ASN A 87 9.54 -17.31 -3.30
C ASN A 87 9.95 -16.66 -4.64
N GLY A 88 10.81 -15.64 -4.63
CA GLY A 88 11.35 -15.01 -5.84
C GLY A 88 10.37 -14.10 -6.57
N LYS A 89 9.36 -13.57 -5.89
CA LYS A 89 8.38 -12.65 -6.48
C LYS A 89 8.74 -11.21 -6.16
N HIS A 90 8.57 -10.32 -7.12
CA HIS A 90 8.45 -8.89 -6.85
C HIS A 90 7.19 -8.63 -6.05
N VAL A 91 7.16 -7.55 -5.28
CA VAL A 91 6.02 -7.21 -4.42
C VAL A 91 5.62 -5.76 -4.61
N TYR A 92 4.33 -5.52 -4.71
CA TYR A 92 3.73 -4.22 -4.48
C TYR A 92 2.67 -4.36 -3.38
N SER A 93 2.84 -3.65 -2.28
CA SER A 93 1.94 -3.72 -1.13
C SER A 93 1.12 -2.44 -0.96
N GLU A 94 -0.11 -2.59 -0.49
CA GLU A 94 -0.83 -1.47 0.11
C GLU A 94 -0.07 -0.92 1.33
N LYS A 95 -0.37 0.34 1.62
CA LYS A 95 0.18 1.03 2.79
C LYS A 95 -0.48 0.54 4.11
N PRO A 96 0.25 0.56 5.21
CA PRO A 96 1.68 0.77 5.36
C PRO A 96 2.47 -0.45 4.88
N LEU A 97 3.73 -0.25 4.52
CA LEU A 97 4.62 -1.37 4.10
C LEU A 97 4.68 -2.48 5.16
N ALA A 98 4.75 -2.08 6.41
CA ALA A 98 4.69 -2.94 7.59
C ALA A 98 4.24 -2.11 8.81
N VAL A 99 3.73 -2.77 9.84
CA VAL A 99 3.30 -2.13 11.09
C VAL A 99 4.50 -1.71 11.95
N SER A 100 5.64 -2.37 11.82
CA SER A 100 6.86 -2.03 12.55
C SER A 100 8.00 -1.61 11.60
N PHE A 101 8.82 -0.68 12.06
CA PHE A 101 10.03 -0.26 11.34
C PHE A 101 11.01 -1.43 11.11
N LYS A 102 11.14 -2.33 12.12
CA LYS A 102 11.98 -3.53 12.04
C LYS A 102 11.56 -4.41 10.87
N ASP A 103 10.28 -4.68 10.74
CA ASP A 103 9.72 -5.54 9.68
C ASP A 103 9.88 -4.90 8.29
N GLY A 104 9.62 -3.60 8.18
CA GLY A 104 9.85 -2.86 6.93
C GLY A 104 11.32 -2.90 6.50
N LYS A 105 12.23 -2.70 7.44
CA LYS A 105 13.67 -2.80 7.21
C LYS A 105 14.11 -4.20 6.75
N GLU A 106 13.52 -5.24 7.33
CA GLU A 106 13.79 -6.62 6.93
C GLU A 106 13.32 -6.90 5.50
N LEU A 107 12.12 -6.45 5.12
CA LEU A 107 11.61 -6.59 3.75
C LEU A 107 12.55 -5.97 2.72
N ILE A 108 13.01 -4.74 2.97
CA ILE A 108 13.96 -4.05 2.09
C ILE A 108 15.28 -4.84 1.97
N LYS A 109 15.78 -5.37 3.10
CA LYS A 109 17.00 -6.20 3.12
C LYS A 109 16.84 -7.48 2.30
N ILE A 110 15.72 -8.17 2.43
CA ILE A 110 15.43 -9.39 1.66
C ILE A 110 15.34 -9.06 0.17
N ALA A 111 14.58 -8.01 -0.20
CA ALA A 111 14.41 -7.59 -1.59
C ALA A 111 15.76 -7.29 -2.26
N LYS A 112 16.61 -6.50 -1.60
CA LYS A 112 17.98 -6.18 -2.07
C LYS A 112 18.81 -7.45 -2.28
N ARG A 113 18.87 -8.34 -1.28
CA ARG A 113 19.64 -9.58 -1.34
C ARG A 113 19.19 -10.49 -2.49
N LYS A 114 17.90 -10.55 -2.74
CA LYS A 114 17.32 -11.37 -3.81
C LYS A 114 17.25 -10.68 -5.17
N LYS A 115 17.68 -9.42 -5.27
CA LYS A 115 17.56 -8.59 -6.48
C LYS A 115 16.13 -8.46 -6.97
N LEU A 116 15.19 -8.34 -6.04
CA LEU A 116 13.77 -8.17 -6.31
C LEU A 116 13.33 -6.74 -6.02
N PHE A 117 12.30 -6.29 -6.71
CA PHE A 117 11.65 -5.02 -6.44
C PHE A 117 10.59 -5.18 -5.36
N ILE A 118 10.52 -4.21 -4.48
CA ILE A 118 9.44 -4.02 -3.55
C ILE A 118 8.96 -2.57 -3.67
N GLY A 119 7.68 -2.40 -3.98
CA GLY A 119 6.97 -1.13 -4.02
C GLY A 119 5.88 -1.09 -2.95
N ASN A 120 5.47 0.13 -2.60
CA ASN A 120 4.45 0.34 -1.58
C ASN A 120 3.61 1.57 -1.92
N ALA A 121 2.29 1.48 -1.78
CA ALA A 121 1.43 2.65 -1.71
C ALA A 121 1.79 3.50 -0.46
N PRO A 122 1.49 4.79 -0.45
CA PRO A 122 0.63 5.51 -1.37
C PRO A 122 1.36 5.94 -2.65
N ASP A 123 0.61 6.02 -3.73
CA ASP A 123 1.06 6.48 -5.05
C ASP A 123 0.60 7.91 -5.39
N THR A 124 -0.16 8.55 -4.51
CA THR A 124 -0.78 9.87 -4.74
C THR A 124 0.22 10.96 -5.08
N PHE A 125 1.46 10.88 -4.56
CA PHE A 125 2.53 11.82 -4.90
C PHE A 125 2.98 11.72 -6.37
N LEU A 126 2.64 10.62 -7.06
CA LEU A 126 2.85 10.44 -8.51
C LEU A 126 1.71 11.04 -9.35
N GLY A 127 0.60 11.45 -8.72
CA GLY A 127 -0.52 12.10 -9.41
C GLY A 127 -0.13 13.45 -10.02
N GLY A 128 -0.79 13.82 -11.10
CA GLY A 128 -0.43 14.99 -11.93
C GLY A 128 -0.25 16.31 -11.15
N GLY A 129 -1.10 16.58 -10.16
CA GLY A 129 -0.97 17.76 -9.31
C GLY A 129 0.30 17.77 -8.47
N ASN A 130 0.63 16.64 -7.81
CA ASN A 130 1.85 16.51 -7.02
C ASN A 130 3.11 16.54 -7.90
N GLN A 131 3.06 15.93 -9.09
CA GLN A 131 4.17 15.99 -10.05
C GLN A 131 4.38 17.40 -10.57
N LYS A 132 3.30 18.15 -10.84
CA LYS A 132 3.39 19.55 -11.23
C LYS A 132 3.95 20.41 -10.11
N ALA A 133 3.53 20.22 -8.87
CA ALA A 133 4.10 20.90 -7.72
C ALA A 133 5.61 20.62 -7.60
N ARG A 134 6.04 19.37 -7.75
CA ARG A 134 7.46 19.00 -7.74
C ARG A 134 8.24 19.71 -8.87
N GLU A 135 7.71 19.70 -10.09
CA GLU A 135 8.31 20.42 -11.24
C GLU A 135 8.52 21.91 -10.96
N LEU A 136 7.50 22.58 -10.40
CA LEU A 136 7.57 24.02 -10.09
C LEU A 136 8.60 24.33 -9.00
N LEU A 137 8.72 23.45 -7.99
CA LEU A 137 9.75 23.57 -6.96
C LEU A 137 11.16 23.36 -7.53
N ASP A 138 11.34 22.39 -8.42
CA ASP A 138 12.63 22.13 -9.08
C ASP A 138 13.05 23.31 -9.96
N LYS A 139 12.09 23.95 -10.65
CA LYS A 139 12.29 25.18 -11.42
C LYS A 139 12.45 26.44 -10.55
N LYS A 140 12.33 26.30 -9.22
CA LYS A 140 12.44 27.41 -8.25
C LYS A 140 11.48 28.57 -8.52
N VAL A 141 10.29 28.29 -9.06
CA VAL A 141 9.29 29.32 -9.42
C VAL A 141 8.90 30.19 -8.22
N ILE A 142 8.82 29.58 -7.03
CA ILE A 142 8.56 30.28 -5.76
C ILE A 142 9.84 30.53 -4.95
N GLY A 143 11.00 30.40 -5.56
CA GLY A 143 12.29 30.51 -4.89
C GLY A 143 12.60 29.32 -3.98
N LYS A 144 13.41 29.57 -2.94
CA LYS A 144 13.80 28.53 -1.97
C LYS A 144 12.68 28.29 -0.95
N VAL A 145 12.16 27.08 -0.92
CA VAL A 145 11.16 26.67 0.08
C VAL A 145 11.77 26.73 1.48
N LYS A 146 11.05 27.34 2.41
CA LYS A 146 11.44 27.50 3.82
C LYS A 146 10.73 26.53 4.74
N PHE A 147 9.45 26.29 4.50
CA PHE A 147 8.64 25.35 5.25
C PHE A 147 7.44 24.87 4.41
N GLY A 148 6.75 23.83 4.86
CA GLY A 148 5.50 23.37 4.29
C GLY A 148 4.59 22.85 5.39
N THR A 149 3.29 22.92 5.18
CA THR A 149 2.27 22.43 6.10
C THR A 149 1.39 21.40 5.40
N GLY A 150 1.12 20.29 6.06
CA GLY A 150 0.11 19.32 5.66
C GLY A 150 -0.96 19.22 6.74
N ILE A 151 -2.22 19.41 6.38
CA ILE A 151 -3.35 19.33 7.31
C ILE A 151 -4.26 18.20 6.85
N PHE A 152 -4.64 17.34 7.79
CA PHE A 152 -5.63 16.31 7.57
C PHE A 152 -6.62 16.31 8.73
N ALA A 153 -7.88 16.54 8.41
CA ALA A 153 -8.98 16.51 9.37
C ALA A 153 -10.21 15.88 8.70
N TYR A 154 -10.84 14.93 9.36
CA TYR A 154 -12.06 14.27 8.87
C TYR A 154 -12.85 13.68 10.05
N PRO A 155 -14.16 13.42 9.88
CA PRO A 155 -15.02 12.98 10.99
C PRO A 155 -14.77 11.55 11.48
N GLY A 156 -13.98 10.76 10.76
CA GLY A 156 -13.62 9.40 11.13
C GLY A 156 -13.89 8.39 10.00
N ILE A 157 -13.19 7.27 10.06
CA ILE A 157 -13.26 6.22 9.04
C ILE A 157 -14.64 5.55 8.96
N GLN A 158 -15.40 5.58 10.03
CA GLN A 158 -16.74 4.98 10.13
C GLN A 158 -17.73 5.59 9.14
N SER A 159 -17.46 6.82 8.68
CA SER A 159 -18.34 7.53 7.74
C SER A 159 -18.31 6.93 6.32
N TYR A 160 -17.29 6.19 5.95
CA TYR A 160 -17.13 5.70 4.59
C TYR A 160 -16.62 4.25 4.46
N HIS A 161 -16.04 3.66 5.52
CA HIS A 161 -15.56 2.29 5.45
C HIS A 161 -16.60 1.31 6.00
N PRO A 162 -16.98 0.26 5.25
CA PRO A 162 -18.06 -0.65 5.65
C PRO A 162 -17.73 -1.48 6.91
N ASN A 163 -16.45 -1.75 7.17
CA ASN A 163 -16.00 -2.50 8.35
C ASN A 163 -14.59 -2.08 8.77
N PRO A 164 -14.42 -0.95 9.49
CA PRO A 164 -13.11 -0.45 9.89
C PRO A 164 -12.54 -1.16 11.13
N GLU A 165 -13.40 -1.67 12.01
CA GLU A 165 -13.05 -2.18 13.34
C GLU A 165 -11.95 -3.25 13.37
N PRO A 166 -11.95 -4.27 12.48
CA PRO A 166 -10.99 -5.37 12.55
C PRO A 166 -9.52 -4.94 12.44
N TRP A 167 -9.25 -3.78 11.87
CA TRP A 167 -7.87 -3.31 11.65
C TRP A 167 -7.60 -1.90 12.16
N PHE A 168 -8.58 -0.97 12.08
CA PHE A 168 -8.35 0.43 12.39
C PHE A 168 -8.16 0.69 13.89
N ALA A 169 -8.93 0.01 14.74
CA ALA A 169 -8.84 0.12 16.19
C ALA A 169 -7.71 -0.73 16.82
N LYS A 170 -7.02 -1.55 16.01
CA LYS A 170 -5.96 -2.45 16.50
C LYS A 170 -4.57 -1.83 16.32
N LYS A 171 -3.58 -2.40 17.01
CA LYS A 171 -2.17 -2.05 16.80
C LYS A 171 -1.81 -2.13 15.32
N GLY A 172 -1.29 -1.05 14.77
CA GLY A 172 -0.99 -0.92 13.35
C GLY A 172 -2.13 -0.32 12.51
N GLY A 173 -3.20 0.14 13.15
CA GLY A 173 -4.25 0.96 12.58
C GLY A 173 -4.23 2.39 13.13
N GLY A 174 -5.37 3.07 13.02
CA GLY A 174 -5.57 4.45 13.45
C GLY A 174 -5.22 5.50 12.40
N PRO A 175 -5.64 6.76 12.62
CA PRO A 175 -5.58 7.82 11.60
C PRO A 175 -4.16 8.12 11.12
N VAL A 176 -3.17 8.06 11.99
CA VAL A 176 -1.77 8.35 11.63
C VAL A 176 -1.20 7.28 10.71
N ILE A 177 -1.49 5.99 10.97
CA ILE A 177 -0.98 4.90 10.13
C ILE A 177 -1.80 4.76 8.85
N ASP A 178 -3.09 5.08 8.91
CA ASP A 178 -3.97 5.01 7.73
C ASP A 178 -3.72 6.16 6.76
N MET A 179 -3.69 7.40 7.25
CA MET A 179 -3.62 8.59 6.41
C MET A 179 -2.26 9.29 6.41
N GLY A 180 -1.49 9.15 7.48
CA GLY A 180 -0.15 9.74 7.57
C GLY A 180 0.78 9.40 6.40
N PRO A 181 0.80 8.15 5.87
CA PRO A 181 1.63 7.81 4.72
C PRO A 181 1.42 8.72 3.51
N TYR A 182 0.20 9.15 3.24
CA TYR A 182 -0.10 10.06 2.11
C TYR A 182 0.56 11.42 2.26
N TYR A 183 0.41 12.04 3.42
CA TYR A 183 0.90 13.39 3.71
C TYR A 183 2.41 13.40 3.93
N LEU A 184 2.92 12.45 4.70
CA LEU A 184 4.37 12.33 4.95
C LEU A 184 5.13 12.04 3.66
N THR A 185 4.63 11.17 2.80
CA THR A 185 5.26 10.89 1.51
C THR A 185 5.24 12.10 0.58
N ALA A 186 4.11 12.84 0.55
CA ALA A 186 4.00 14.07 -0.23
C ALA A 186 4.99 15.15 0.28
N LEU A 187 5.07 15.35 1.60
CA LEU A 187 6.02 16.29 2.20
C LEU A 187 7.46 15.90 1.89
N VAL A 188 7.82 14.63 2.04
CA VAL A 188 9.17 14.14 1.70
C VAL A 188 9.46 14.31 0.21
N ASN A 189 8.49 14.04 -0.65
CA ASN A 189 8.64 14.25 -2.09
C ASN A 189 8.89 15.73 -2.45
N LEU A 190 8.22 16.65 -1.78
CA LEU A 190 8.31 18.08 -2.09
C LEU A 190 9.49 18.77 -1.40
N LEU A 191 9.80 18.42 -0.15
CA LEU A 191 10.75 19.12 0.70
C LEU A 191 12.06 18.34 0.93
N GLY A 192 12.11 17.07 0.56
CA GLY A 192 13.25 16.18 0.80
C GLY A 192 13.12 15.36 2.10
N PRO A 193 14.11 14.53 2.42
CA PRO A 193 14.08 13.62 3.55
C PRO A 193 14.08 14.38 4.89
N ALA A 194 13.29 13.88 5.84
CA ALA A 194 13.27 14.40 7.20
C ALA A 194 14.61 14.14 7.92
N LYS A 195 15.17 15.17 8.54
CA LYS A 195 16.39 15.08 9.36
C LYS A 195 16.07 14.72 10.81
N ALA A 196 14.96 15.23 11.33
CA ALA A 196 14.49 14.98 12.68
C ALA A 196 12.97 15.06 12.71
N VAL A 197 12.35 14.39 13.66
CA VAL A 197 10.91 14.42 13.89
C VAL A 197 10.68 14.62 15.39
N SER A 198 9.78 15.56 15.73
CA SER A 198 9.17 15.65 17.04
C SER A 198 7.65 15.66 16.88
N TYR A 199 6.93 15.18 17.86
CA TYR A 199 5.47 15.18 17.84
C TYR A 199 4.91 15.47 19.22
N THR A 200 3.75 16.14 19.22
CA THR A 200 2.95 16.30 20.42
C THR A 200 1.80 15.30 20.33
N HIS A 201 1.71 14.42 21.31
CA HIS A 201 0.64 13.46 21.42
C HIS A 201 -0.40 14.00 22.40
N LEU A 202 -1.54 14.43 21.87
CA LEU A 202 -2.73 14.60 22.68
C LEU A 202 -3.31 13.21 22.90
N THR A 203 -3.05 12.60 24.03
CA THR A 203 -3.95 11.60 24.57
C THR A 203 -5.23 12.33 24.96
N LEU A 204 -6.15 12.46 24.02
CA LEU A 204 -7.54 12.60 24.42
C LEU A 204 -7.83 11.36 25.24
N PRO A 205 -8.28 11.51 26.51
CA PRO A 205 -8.82 10.38 27.22
C PRO A 205 -9.90 9.80 26.29
N THR A 206 -9.68 8.58 25.82
CA THR A 206 -10.69 7.83 25.10
C THR A 206 -11.67 7.28 26.12
N ASN A 207 -12.23 8.14 26.92
CA ASN A 207 -13.48 7.87 27.58
C ASN A 207 -14.55 7.98 26.49
N ARG A 208 -14.60 6.96 25.67
CA ARG A 208 -15.84 6.57 25.02
C ARG A 208 -16.67 5.82 26.04
N GLU A 209 -17.05 6.50 27.07
CA GLU A 209 -18.27 6.21 27.78
C GLU A 209 -19.37 6.98 27.08
N VAL A 210 -19.99 6.38 26.12
CA VAL A 210 -21.40 6.54 25.73
C VAL A 210 -21.84 5.19 25.17
#